data_7d5d02f28d1ac299d4328207af6e396f
#
_entry.id   7d5d02f28d1ac299d4328207af6e396f
#
_cell.length_a   1.000
_cell.length_b   1.000
_cell.length_c   1.000
_cell.angle_alpha   90.00
_cell.angle_beta   90.00
_cell.angle_gamma   90.00
#
_symmetry.space_group_name_H-M   'P 1'
#
loop_
_entity.id
_entity.type
_entity.pdbx_description
1 polymer ?
#
loop_
_entity_poly.entity_id
_entity_poly.type
_entity_poly.pdbx_seq_one_letter_code
_entity_poly.pdbx_strand_id
1 'polypeptide(L)' 'MVRKTKEEAQETRNAILDAAERVFQERGVSHTSLAEIATAAGVTRGAIYWHFANKRS' A
#
# COMPACT_ATOMS: atom_id res chain seq x y z
N MET A 1 21.86 9.88 -6.44
CA MET A 1 21.56 9.35 -6.77
C MET A 1 21.39 8.30 -6.16
N VAL A 2 21.46 8.09 -5.42
CA VAL A 2 21.39 7.11 -4.87
C VAL A 2 20.42 6.96 -3.96
N ARG A 3 19.73 7.56 -3.39
CA ARG A 3 18.83 7.35 -2.55
C ARG A 3 17.66 6.86 -3.14
N LYS A 4 17.59 6.16 -4.09
CA LYS A 4 16.50 5.61 -4.65
C LYS A 4 15.76 4.72 -3.76
N THR A 5 16.30 3.94 -2.90
CA THR A 5 15.55 3.03 -2.06
C THR A 5 14.59 3.76 -1.18
N LYS A 6 14.99 4.88 -0.63
CA LYS A 6 14.12 5.61 0.21
C LYS A 6 12.97 6.19 -0.57
N GLU A 7 13.24 6.68 -1.74
CA GLU A 7 12.20 7.24 -2.54
C GLU A 7 11.28 6.20 -3.06
N GLU A 8 11.81 5.04 -3.40
CA GLU A 8 10.96 3.98 -3.90
C GLU A 8 10.02 3.49 -2.82
N ALA A 9 10.50 3.37 -1.60
CA ALA A 9 9.66 2.93 -0.51
C ALA A 9 8.55 3.93 -0.27
N GLN A 10 8.85 5.19 -0.38
CA GLN A 10 7.86 6.21 -0.17
C GLN A 10 6.83 6.21 -1.29
N GLU A 11 7.26 6.00 -2.51
CA GLU A 11 6.35 5.92 -3.61
C GLU A 11 5.44 4.72 -3.48
N THR A 12 5.97 3.59 -3.06
CA THR A 12 5.17 2.41 -2.88
C THR A 12 4.14 2.63 -1.78
N ARG A 13 4.56 3.25 -0.70
CA ARG A 13 3.65 3.53 0.38
C ARG A 13 2.53 4.44 -0.08
N ASN A 14 2.87 5.47 -0.85
CA ASN A 14 1.85 6.37 -1.34
C ASN A 14 0.90 5.66 -2.30
N ALA A 15 1.42 4.77 -3.12
CA ALA A 15 0.58 4.02 -4.03
C ALA A 15 -0.38 3.13 -3.27
N ILE A 16 0.09 2.51 -2.19
CA ILE A 16 -0.76 1.67 -1.38
C ILE A 16 -1.87 2.49 -0.74
N LEU A 17 -1.52 3.65 -0.21
CA LEU A 17 -2.52 4.49 0.43
C LEU A 17 -3.55 4.98 -0.56
N ASP A 18 -3.10 5.37 -1.74
CA ASP A 18 -4.00 5.82 -2.76
C ASP A 18 -4.91 4.69 -3.21
N ALA A 19 -4.37 3.50 -3.39
CA ALA A 19 -5.17 2.37 -3.78
C ALA A 19 -6.18 2.01 -2.70
N ALA A 20 -5.77 2.08 -1.44
CA ALA A 20 -6.67 1.79 -0.34
C ALA A 20 -7.84 2.75 -0.36
N GLU A 21 -7.57 4.01 -0.59
CA GLU A 21 -8.60 5.00 -0.61
C GLU A 21 -9.59 4.73 -1.73
N ARG A 22 -9.10 4.40 -2.92
CA ARG A 22 -9.95 4.11 -4.01
C ARG A 22 -10.79 2.90 -3.76
N VAL A 23 -10.22 1.81 -3.24
CA VAL A 23 -10.96 0.60 -3.00
C VAL A 23 -12.00 0.83 -1.91
N PHE A 24 -11.66 1.61 -0.89
CA PHE A 24 -12.62 1.93 0.15
C PHE A 24 -13.81 2.68 -0.41
N GLN A 25 -13.57 3.58 -1.33
CA GLN A 25 -14.65 4.33 -1.91
C GLN A 25 -15.52 3.47 -2.79
N GLU A 26 -14.94 2.54 -3.48
CA GLU A 26 -15.70 1.70 -4.37
C GLU A 26 -16.43 0.59 -3.67
N ARG A 27 -15.81 -0.04 -2.69
CA ARG A 27 -16.40 -1.20 -2.07
C ARG A 27 -16.75 -1.01 -0.63
N GLY A 28 -16.30 0.01 -0.02
CA GLY A 28 -16.54 0.23 1.39
C GLY A 28 -15.50 -0.48 2.22
N VAL A 29 -15.29 0.01 3.42
CA VAL A 29 -14.25 -0.51 4.28
C VAL A 29 -14.53 -1.94 4.68
N SER A 30 -15.76 -2.27 4.94
CA SER A 30 -16.05 -3.60 5.39
C SER A 30 -15.94 -4.64 4.31
N HIS A 31 -15.92 -4.25 3.06
CA HIS A 31 -15.79 -5.21 1.98
C HIS A 31 -14.44 -5.13 1.32
N THR A 32 -13.44 -4.61 1.99
CA THR A 32 -12.12 -4.44 1.42
C THR A 32 -11.15 -5.30 2.19
N SER A 33 -10.27 -6.00 1.48
CA SER A 33 -9.25 -6.79 2.12
C SER A 33 -7.90 -6.28 1.70
N LEU A 34 -6.86 -6.67 2.42
CA LEU A 34 -5.51 -6.28 2.09
C LEU A 34 -5.12 -6.81 0.72
N ALA A 35 -5.63 -7.99 0.36
CA ALA A 35 -5.30 -8.54 -0.93
C ALA A 35 -5.84 -7.68 -2.05
N GLU A 36 -7.02 -7.10 -1.86
CA GLU A 36 -7.57 -6.23 -2.87
C GLU A 36 -6.80 -4.95 -2.99
N ILE A 37 -6.37 -4.39 -1.87
CA ILE A 37 -5.57 -3.20 -1.89
C ILE A 37 -4.25 -3.48 -2.57
N ALA A 38 -3.65 -4.63 -2.29
CA ALA A 38 -2.38 -4.97 -2.90
C ALA A 38 -2.52 -5.07 -4.42
N THR A 39 -3.59 -5.70 -4.87
CA THR A 39 -3.82 -5.82 -6.30
C THR A 39 -4.02 -4.45 -6.93
N ALA A 40 -4.79 -3.61 -6.30
CA ALA A 40 -5.05 -2.28 -6.83
C ALA A 40 -3.77 -1.44 -6.86
N ALA A 41 -2.91 -1.63 -5.89
CA ALA A 41 -1.66 -0.88 -5.84
C ALA A 41 -0.57 -1.49 -6.71
N GLY A 42 -0.78 -2.70 -7.19
CA GLY A 42 0.23 -3.35 -8.00
C GLY A 42 1.38 -3.92 -7.18
N VAL A 43 1.12 -4.27 -5.93
CA VAL A 43 2.17 -4.83 -5.08
C VAL A 43 1.67 -6.11 -4.47
N THR A 44 2.56 -6.84 -3.79
CA THR A 44 2.16 -8.07 -3.14
C THR A 44 1.57 -7.75 -1.79
N ARG A 45 0.81 -8.71 -1.26
CA ARG A 45 0.24 -8.53 0.05
C ARG A 45 1.34 -8.44 1.10
N GLY A 46 2.44 -9.15 0.90
CA GLY A 46 3.54 -9.05 1.82
C GLY A 46 4.13 -7.66 1.89
N ALA A 47 4.14 -6.96 0.76
CA ALA A 47 4.66 -5.60 0.75
C ALA A 47 3.81 -4.70 1.62
N ILE A 48 2.49 -4.90 1.59
CA ILE A 48 1.63 -4.09 2.43
C ILE A 48 1.89 -4.38 3.90
N TYR A 49 2.02 -5.65 4.25
CA TYR A 49 2.32 -5.99 5.62
C TYR A 49 3.64 -5.39 6.05
N TRP A 50 4.64 -5.43 5.18
CA TRP A 50 5.95 -4.90 5.53
C TRP A 50 5.86 -3.40 5.81
N HIS A 51 5.18 -2.67 4.97
CA HIS A 51 5.08 -1.23 5.14
C HIS A 51 4.29 -0.85 6.38
N PHE A 52 3.21 -1.55 6.66
CA PHE A 52 2.38 -1.17 7.77
C PHE A 52 2.86 -1.74 9.10
N ALA A 53 3.49 -2.90 9.07
CA ALA A 53 3.99 -3.46 10.30
C ALA A 53 5.21 -2.74 10.78
N ASN A 54 5.96 -2.13 9.87
CA ASN A 54 7.10 -1.41 10.26
C ASN A 54 6.87 0.00 10.53
N LYS A 55 5.64 0.44 10.51
CA LYS A 55 5.39 1.81 10.66
C LYS A 55 5.79 2.33 11.94
N ARG A 56 5.90 1.55 12.97
CA ARG A 56 6.20 2.06 14.15
C ARG A 56 7.49 2.64 14.18
N SER A 57 8.30 2.45 13.42
CA SER A 57 9.59 3.06 13.60
C SER A 57 9.60 4.50 13.23
#